data_3d747b25051158cf88ceb8d5c850a57a
#
_entry.id   3d747b25051158cf88ceb8d5c850a57a
#
_cell.length_a   1.000
_cell.length_b   1.000
_cell.length_c   1.000
_cell.angle_alpha   90.00
_cell.angle_beta   90.00
_cell.angle_gamma   90.00
#
_symmetry.space_group_name_H-M   'P 1'
#
loop_
_entity.id
_entity.type
_entity.pdbx_description
1 polymer ?
#
loop_
_entity_poly.entity_id
_entity_poly.type
_entity_poly.pdbx_seq_one_letter_code
_entity_poly.pdbx_strand_id
1 'polypeptide(L)'
;MSIELKNIKPTYMSDAEISASDIYLQESVKFENGKKYLIIANSGHGKTSVLNFIFGSNINFNGIINYNGFSNDDSLDYRKSKISYVFQDFKLFSDLTVFENIQLKNTLTKYKTIDEIYTLIEKVLLGHKKDSFVKNLSLGQKQRVAILRALCQPFELLLLDEPFSHLDKENKLIITNLINQEVQKQNASLIMTSLVETNPFDFDKILSL
;
A
#
# COMPACT_ATOMS: atom_id res chain seq x y z
N MET A 1 7.38 -9.04 8.41
CA MET A 1 8.31 -7.87 8.56
C MET A 1 7.77 -6.97 9.64
N SER A 2 8.58 -6.61 10.64
CA SER A 2 8.24 -5.59 11.64
C SER A 2 8.94 -4.28 11.32
N ILE A 3 8.29 -3.15 11.65
CA ILE A 3 8.85 -1.80 11.45
C ILE A 3 8.70 -1.02 12.74
N GLU A 4 9.71 -0.25 13.09
CA GLU A 4 9.68 0.67 14.21
C GLU A 4 10.03 2.09 13.74
N LEU A 5 9.14 3.03 14.00
CA LEU A 5 9.32 4.46 13.75
C LEU A 5 9.73 5.13 15.07
N LYS A 6 10.86 5.86 15.10
CA LYS A 6 11.33 6.57 16.29
C LYS A 6 11.43 8.06 16.02
N ASN A 7 10.66 8.87 16.78
CA ASN A 7 10.67 10.33 16.72
C ASN A 7 10.50 10.87 15.29
N ILE A 8 9.64 10.22 14.50
CA ILE A 8 9.44 10.64 13.10
C ILE A 8 8.72 11.98 13.07
N LYS A 9 9.33 12.94 12.36
CA LYS A 9 8.77 14.27 12.10
C LYS A 9 9.01 14.66 10.66
N PRO A 10 7.95 14.90 9.85
CA PRO A 10 8.13 15.50 8.53
C PRO A 10 8.81 16.87 8.63
N THR A 11 9.82 17.13 7.81
CA THR A 11 10.61 18.39 7.89
C THR A 11 9.80 19.63 7.50
N TYR A 12 8.67 19.44 6.84
CA TYR A 12 7.76 20.48 6.33
C TYR A 12 6.49 20.67 7.15
N MET A 13 6.37 19.99 8.30
CA MET A 13 5.24 20.14 9.24
C MET A 13 5.72 20.72 10.56
N SER A 14 4.94 21.65 11.12
CA SER A 14 5.18 22.19 12.45
C SER A 14 4.76 21.20 13.54
N ASP A 15 5.29 21.35 14.77
CA ASP A 15 4.89 20.51 15.90
C ASP A 15 3.42 20.68 16.24
N ALA A 16 2.86 21.88 16.06
CA ALA A 16 1.45 22.14 16.30
C ALA A 16 0.51 21.34 15.39
N GLU A 17 0.89 21.15 14.11
CA GLU A 17 0.09 20.41 13.13
C GLU A 17 0.05 18.90 13.40
N ILE A 18 1.05 18.38 14.11
CA ILE A 18 1.22 16.93 14.34
C ILE A 18 1.18 16.54 15.82
N SER A 19 0.86 17.50 16.71
CA SER A 19 0.89 17.31 18.18
C SER A 19 -0.06 16.24 18.71
N ALA A 20 -1.17 15.97 17.99
CA ALA A 20 -2.15 14.95 18.35
C ALA A 20 -1.93 13.61 17.63
N SER A 21 -0.84 13.47 16.87
CA SER A 21 -0.58 12.27 16.08
C SER A 21 -0.15 11.09 16.95
N ASP A 22 -0.72 9.91 16.67
CA ASP A 22 -0.27 8.64 17.25
C ASP A 22 1.04 8.10 16.62
N ILE A 23 1.55 8.78 15.60
CA ILE A 23 2.74 8.35 14.85
C ILE A 23 3.86 9.39 14.89
N TYR A 24 3.55 10.64 14.55
CA TYR A 24 4.55 11.70 14.52
C TYR A 24 4.90 12.16 15.94
N LEU A 25 6.16 12.51 16.17
CA LEU A 25 6.72 12.92 17.46
C LEU A 25 6.65 11.86 18.58
N GLN A 26 6.16 10.65 18.28
CA GLN A 26 6.16 9.56 19.25
C GLN A 26 7.58 9.00 19.42
N GLU A 27 7.96 8.68 20.67
CA GLU A 27 9.26 8.07 20.98
C GLU A 27 9.47 6.78 20.18
N SER A 28 8.45 5.94 20.09
CA SER A 28 8.47 4.70 19.30
C SER A 28 7.06 4.26 18.91
N VAL A 29 6.86 4.00 17.62
CA VAL A 29 5.65 3.35 17.07
C VAL A 29 6.06 2.09 16.35
N LYS A 30 5.47 0.94 16.74
CA LYS A 30 5.79 -0.36 16.16
C LYS A 30 4.65 -0.91 15.32
N PHE A 31 4.99 -1.37 14.14
CA PHE A 31 4.15 -2.19 13.27
C PHE A 31 4.68 -3.62 13.30
N GLU A 32 3.94 -4.50 13.96
CA GLU A 32 4.34 -5.88 14.18
C GLU A 32 4.09 -6.75 12.95
N ASN A 33 4.88 -7.82 12.81
CA ASN A 33 4.70 -8.78 11.73
C ASN A 33 3.32 -9.46 11.76
N GLY A 34 2.70 -9.62 10.58
CA GLY A 34 1.41 -10.30 10.43
C GLY A 34 0.20 -9.50 10.93
N LYS A 35 0.39 -8.24 11.37
CA LYS A 35 -0.66 -7.37 11.87
C LYS A 35 -1.17 -6.40 10.81
N LYS A 36 -2.43 -5.96 10.98
CA LYS A 36 -3.12 -5.01 10.11
C LYS A 36 -3.35 -3.70 10.85
N TYR A 37 -2.91 -2.61 10.26
CA TYR A 37 -2.99 -1.26 10.82
C TYR A 37 -3.78 -0.34 9.90
N LEU A 38 -4.66 0.47 10.50
CA LEU A 38 -5.35 1.56 9.83
C LEU A 38 -4.80 2.89 10.34
N ILE A 39 -4.44 3.79 9.44
CA ILE A 39 -4.04 5.16 9.74
C ILE A 39 -5.12 6.09 9.23
N ILE A 40 -5.73 6.85 10.13
CA ILE A 40 -6.82 7.78 9.82
C ILE A 40 -6.32 9.20 9.97
N ALA A 41 -6.60 10.03 8.99
CA ALA A 41 -6.44 11.48 9.09
C ALA A 41 -7.23 12.20 8.00
N ASN A 42 -7.50 13.47 8.20
CA ASN A 42 -8.02 14.35 7.17
C ASN A 42 -7.03 14.52 6.00
N SER A 43 -7.51 15.06 4.89
CA SER A 43 -6.62 15.39 3.76
C SER A 43 -5.55 16.40 4.19
N GLY A 44 -4.32 16.21 3.72
CA GLY A 44 -3.20 17.10 4.05
C GLY A 44 -2.45 16.79 5.36
N HIS A 45 -2.95 15.90 6.20
CA HIS A 45 -2.34 15.58 7.51
C HIS A 45 -1.25 14.50 7.46
N GLY A 46 -0.63 14.26 6.31
CA GLY A 46 0.58 13.44 6.21
C GLY A 46 0.39 11.93 6.06
N LYS A 47 -0.84 11.41 5.76
CA LYS A 47 -1.09 9.97 5.50
C LYS A 47 -0.16 9.38 4.45
N THR A 48 -0.15 9.97 3.26
CA THR A 48 0.75 9.59 2.16
C THR A 48 2.21 9.73 2.55
N SER A 49 2.55 10.73 3.38
CA SER A 49 3.91 10.97 3.83
C SER A 49 4.45 9.84 4.68
N VAL A 50 3.69 9.36 5.68
CA VAL A 50 4.16 8.27 6.53
C VAL A 50 4.35 6.97 5.73
N LEU A 51 3.47 6.66 4.78
CA LEU A 51 3.65 5.50 3.90
C LEU A 51 4.88 5.66 2.99
N ASN A 52 5.11 6.86 2.45
CA ASN A 52 6.29 7.16 1.65
C ASN A 52 7.60 7.10 2.45
N PHE A 53 7.58 7.49 3.73
CA PHE A 53 8.73 7.34 4.63
C PHE A 53 9.01 5.86 4.89
N ILE A 54 7.98 5.06 5.23
CA ILE A 54 8.10 3.61 5.42
C ILE A 54 8.58 2.92 4.14
N PHE A 55 8.12 3.35 2.97
CA PHE A 55 8.56 2.79 1.69
C PHE A 55 9.95 3.28 1.28
N GLY A 56 10.46 4.37 1.86
CA GLY A 56 11.74 4.98 1.51
C GLY A 56 11.72 5.75 0.17
N SER A 57 10.53 6.15 -0.32
CA SER A 57 10.41 7.03 -1.51
C SER A 57 10.51 8.51 -1.17
N ASN A 58 10.36 8.88 0.10
CA ASN A 58 10.55 10.22 0.63
C ASN A 58 11.43 10.13 1.89
N ILE A 59 12.48 10.96 1.95
CA ILE A 59 13.43 11.02 3.07
C ILE A 59 13.35 12.36 3.83
N ASN A 60 12.35 13.20 3.54
CA ASN A 60 12.19 14.52 4.16
C ASN A 60 11.53 14.41 5.55
N PHE A 61 12.18 13.70 6.45
CA PHE A 61 11.78 13.56 7.84
C PHE A 61 13.00 13.51 8.77
N ASN A 62 12.80 13.89 10.02
CA ASN A 62 13.71 13.63 11.13
C ASN A 62 13.27 12.35 11.84
N GLY A 63 14.19 11.70 12.55
CA GLY A 63 13.93 10.43 13.24
C GLY A 63 14.53 9.23 12.52
N ILE A 64 14.15 8.03 12.95
CA ILE A 64 14.73 6.77 12.46
C ILE A 64 13.61 5.78 12.13
N ILE A 65 13.75 5.07 11.02
CA ILE A 65 12.90 3.92 10.66
C ILE A 65 13.78 2.66 10.70
N ASN A 66 13.40 1.72 11.56
CA ASN A 66 14.06 0.43 11.67
C ASN A 66 13.20 -0.66 11.01
N TYR A 67 13.81 -1.50 10.17
CA TYR A 67 13.17 -2.65 9.53
C TYR A 67 13.75 -3.94 10.11
N ASN A 68 12.97 -4.69 10.92
CA ASN A 68 13.43 -5.94 11.58
C ASN A 68 14.75 -5.78 12.38
N GLY A 69 15.00 -4.57 12.92
CA GLY A 69 16.25 -4.26 13.64
C GLY A 69 17.37 -3.69 12.78
N PHE A 70 17.18 -3.51 11.47
CA PHE A 70 18.13 -2.82 10.58
C PHE A 70 17.76 -1.34 10.43
N SER A 71 18.74 -0.48 10.21
CA SER A 71 18.56 0.97 10.06
C SER A 71 18.19 1.39 8.63
N ASN A 72 17.95 2.70 8.43
CA ASN A 72 17.51 3.29 7.15
C ASN A 72 18.40 2.96 5.94
N ASP A 73 19.69 2.70 6.15
CA ASP A 73 20.65 2.48 5.05
C ASP A 73 20.35 1.22 4.23
N ASP A 74 19.66 0.24 4.83
CA ASP A 74 19.24 -1.00 4.17
C ASP A 74 17.85 -0.91 3.51
N SER A 75 17.20 0.25 3.56
CA SER A 75 15.80 0.44 3.10
C SER A 75 15.56 0.11 1.62
N LEU A 76 16.57 0.26 0.77
CA LEU A 76 16.46 -0.02 -0.67
C LEU A 76 16.18 -1.50 -0.97
N ASP A 77 16.79 -2.42 -0.25
CA ASP A 77 16.62 -3.86 -0.46
C ASP A 77 15.26 -4.33 0.07
N TYR A 78 14.80 -3.79 1.20
CA TYR A 78 13.46 -4.04 1.71
C TYR A 78 12.38 -3.54 0.75
N ARG A 79 12.52 -2.32 0.22
CA ARG A 79 11.61 -1.75 -0.76
C ARG A 79 11.47 -2.61 -2.01
N LYS A 80 12.59 -3.14 -2.52
CA LYS A 80 12.60 -3.95 -3.75
C LYS A 80 11.92 -5.30 -3.59
N SER A 81 12.13 -5.96 -2.45
CA SER A 81 11.82 -7.39 -2.28
C SER A 81 10.78 -7.70 -1.21
N LYS A 82 10.55 -6.79 -0.23
CA LYS A 82 9.74 -7.06 0.95
C LYS A 82 8.49 -6.20 1.07
N ILE A 83 8.45 -5.05 0.39
CA ILE A 83 7.34 -4.10 0.51
C ILE A 83 6.62 -3.98 -0.84
N SER A 84 5.31 -4.20 -0.83
CA SER A 84 4.43 -3.86 -1.95
C SER A 84 3.63 -2.61 -1.61
N TYR A 85 3.42 -1.72 -2.57
CA TYR A 85 2.76 -0.44 -2.34
C TYR A 85 1.74 -0.11 -3.43
N VAL A 86 0.52 0.21 -3.01
CA VAL A 86 -0.53 0.82 -3.84
C VAL A 86 -0.55 2.31 -3.54
N PHE A 87 0.03 3.11 -4.43
CA PHE A 87 0.08 4.56 -4.33
C PHE A 87 -1.29 5.20 -4.61
N GLN A 88 -1.58 6.34 -4.00
CA GLN A 88 -2.81 7.10 -4.20
C GLN A 88 -3.03 7.51 -5.67
N ASP A 89 -1.96 7.84 -6.39
CA ASP A 89 -1.98 8.17 -7.82
C ASP A 89 -1.73 6.97 -8.74
N PHE A 90 -1.82 5.74 -8.19
CA PHE A 90 -1.72 4.43 -8.87
C PHE A 90 -0.35 4.13 -9.49
N LYS A 91 0.44 5.11 -9.91
CA LYS A 91 1.74 4.96 -10.60
C LYS A 91 1.69 3.92 -11.74
N LEU A 92 0.61 3.91 -12.52
CA LEU A 92 0.45 3.03 -13.67
C LEU A 92 1.08 3.66 -14.92
N PHE A 93 1.53 2.80 -15.82
CA PHE A 93 2.03 3.21 -17.13
C PHE A 93 0.85 3.34 -18.11
N SER A 94 0.57 4.55 -18.51
CA SER A 94 -0.62 4.92 -19.31
C SER A 94 -0.68 4.21 -20.68
N ASP A 95 0.48 3.99 -21.29
CA ASP A 95 0.66 3.43 -22.61
C ASP A 95 0.90 1.91 -22.63
N LEU A 96 0.77 1.28 -21.47
CA LEU A 96 0.70 -0.16 -21.33
C LEU A 96 -0.75 -0.60 -21.08
N THR A 97 -1.05 -1.83 -21.50
CA THR A 97 -2.34 -2.47 -21.26
C THR A 97 -2.52 -2.83 -19.77
N VAL A 98 -3.73 -3.24 -19.39
CA VAL A 98 -4.03 -3.79 -18.05
C VAL A 98 -3.09 -4.95 -17.74
N PHE A 99 -3.02 -5.94 -18.64
CA PHE A 99 -2.17 -7.12 -18.47
C PHE A 99 -0.69 -6.75 -18.34
N GLU A 100 -0.18 -5.92 -19.24
CA GLU A 100 1.23 -5.49 -19.23
C GLU A 100 1.60 -4.75 -17.93
N ASN A 101 0.75 -3.86 -17.42
CA ASN A 101 0.99 -3.18 -16.14
C ASN A 101 1.13 -4.16 -14.97
N ILE A 102 0.28 -5.20 -14.92
CA ILE A 102 0.34 -6.24 -13.88
C ILE A 102 1.59 -7.10 -14.09
N GLN A 103 1.86 -7.49 -15.32
CA GLN A 103 2.98 -8.37 -15.70
C GLN A 103 4.35 -7.74 -15.41
N LEU A 104 4.51 -6.41 -15.44
CA LEU A 104 5.76 -5.72 -15.13
C LEU A 104 6.37 -6.19 -13.80
N LYS A 105 5.58 -6.24 -12.74
CA LYS A 105 6.06 -6.69 -11.42
C LYS A 105 6.26 -8.20 -11.40
N ASN A 106 5.36 -8.95 -11.99
CA ASN A 106 5.43 -10.39 -12.01
C ASN A 106 6.64 -10.90 -12.83
N THR A 107 7.03 -10.20 -13.88
CA THR A 107 8.21 -10.56 -14.69
C THR A 107 9.50 -10.60 -13.87
N LEU A 108 9.63 -9.70 -12.87
CA LEU A 108 10.79 -9.61 -11.99
C LEU A 108 10.84 -10.75 -10.96
N THR A 109 9.68 -11.24 -10.53
CA THR A 109 9.58 -12.16 -9.38
C THR A 109 9.11 -13.56 -9.77
N LYS A 110 8.41 -13.69 -10.92
CA LYS A 110 7.73 -14.90 -11.40
C LYS A 110 6.80 -15.52 -10.32
N TYR A 111 6.19 -14.64 -9.52
CA TYR A 111 5.40 -15.04 -8.37
C TYR A 111 4.07 -15.70 -8.76
N LYS A 112 3.45 -15.23 -9.82
CA LYS A 112 2.20 -15.80 -10.35
C LYS A 112 2.37 -16.31 -11.77
N THR A 113 1.65 -17.36 -12.12
CA THR A 113 1.52 -17.81 -13.51
C THR A 113 0.68 -16.83 -14.34
N ILE A 114 0.77 -16.91 -15.65
CA ILE A 114 -0.06 -16.09 -16.56
C ILE A 114 -1.56 -16.39 -16.34
N ASP A 115 -1.92 -17.65 -16.15
CA ASP A 115 -3.31 -18.07 -15.92
C ASP A 115 -3.85 -17.54 -14.59
N GLU A 116 -3.02 -17.51 -13.53
CA GLU A 116 -3.39 -16.87 -12.26
C GLU A 116 -3.64 -15.37 -12.44
N ILE A 117 -2.82 -14.66 -13.23
CA ILE A 117 -3.01 -13.24 -13.53
C ILE A 117 -4.31 -13.03 -14.29
N TYR A 118 -4.60 -13.83 -15.32
CA TYR A 118 -5.88 -13.74 -16.03
C TYR A 118 -7.06 -13.99 -15.11
N THR A 119 -6.97 -15.00 -14.25
CA THR A 119 -8.01 -15.28 -13.24
C THR A 119 -8.23 -14.08 -12.30
N LEU A 120 -7.17 -13.40 -11.88
CA LEU A 120 -7.27 -12.21 -11.04
C LEU A 120 -7.92 -11.04 -11.77
N ILE A 121 -7.58 -10.82 -13.05
CA ILE A 121 -8.18 -9.78 -13.90
C ILE A 121 -9.69 -10.03 -14.08
N GLU A 122 -10.10 -11.28 -14.29
CA GLU A 122 -11.52 -11.65 -14.35
C GLU A 122 -12.23 -11.40 -13.02
N LYS A 123 -11.64 -11.81 -11.90
CA LYS A 123 -12.21 -11.62 -10.55
C LYS A 123 -12.50 -10.16 -10.23
N VAL A 124 -11.70 -9.22 -10.73
CA VAL A 124 -11.93 -7.78 -10.53
C VAL A 124 -12.75 -7.15 -11.65
N LEU A 125 -13.47 -7.95 -12.44
CA LEU A 125 -14.37 -7.52 -13.51
C LEU A 125 -13.66 -6.67 -14.60
N LEU A 126 -12.41 -7.00 -14.91
CA LEU A 126 -11.60 -6.35 -15.94
C LEU A 126 -11.24 -7.26 -17.12
N GLY A 127 -11.78 -8.50 -17.21
CA GLY A 127 -11.45 -9.46 -18.25
C GLY A 127 -11.61 -8.90 -19.66
N HIS A 128 -12.74 -8.22 -19.92
CA HIS A 128 -13.02 -7.55 -21.20
C HIS A 128 -12.13 -6.33 -21.48
N LYS A 129 -11.30 -5.91 -20.53
CA LYS A 129 -10.36 -4.78 -20.62
C LYS A 129 -8.89 -5.18 -20.55
N LYS A 130 -8.56 -6.48 -20.48
CA LYS A 130 -7.19 -6.96 -20.24
C LYS A 130 -6.16 -6.40 -21.24
N ASP A 131 -6.57 -6.23 -22.49
CA ASP A 131 -5.74 -5.71 -23.60
C ASP A 131 -5.97 -4.19 -23.84
N SER A 132 -6.78 -3.52 -23.01
CA SER A 132 -7.01 -2.09 -23.11
C SER A 132 -5.87 -1.31 -22.46
N PHE A 133 -5.43 -0.22 -23.10
CA PHE A 133 -4.46 0.69 -22.53
C PHE A 133 -5.02 1.36 -21.26
N VAL A 134 -4.17 1.51 -20.24
CA VAL A 134 -4.55 2.08 -18.94
C VAL A 134 -5.05 3.53 -19.07
N LYS A 135 -4.55 4.32 -20.03
CA LYS A 135 -5.05 5.68 -20.30
C LYS A 135 -6.55 5.73 -20.59
N ASN A 136 -7.14 4.66 -21.13
CA ASN A 136 -8.55 4.56 -21.51
C ASN A 136 -9.44 4.03 -20.37
N LEU A 137 -8.92 3.80 -19.18
CA LEU A 137 -9.65 3.27 -18.03
C LEU A 137 -10.21 4.37 -17.15
N SER A 138 -11.35 4.11 -16.52
CA SER A 138 -11.86 4.94 -15.41
C SER A 138 -10.94 4.89 -14.19
N LEU A 139 -11.07 5.84 -13.26
CA LEU A 139 -10.27 5.86 -12.03
C LEU A 139 -10.44 4.58 -11.20
N GLY A 140 -11.67 4.07 -11.03
CA GLY A 140 -11.93 2.82 -10.32
C GLY A 140 -11.35 1.59 -11.03
N GLN A 141 -11.30 1.59 -12.37
CA GLN A 141 -10.61 0.53 -13.14
C GLN A 141 -9.10 0.61 -12.93
N LYS A 142 -8.50 1.82 -13.01
CA LYS A 142 -7.08 2.06 -12.72
C LYS A 142 -6.71 1.61 -11.31
N GLN A 143 -7.54 1.92 -10.33
CA GLN A 143 -7.33 1.52 -8.94
C GLN A 143 -7.28 -0.01 -8.80
N ARG A 144 -8.20 -0.74 -9.43
CA ARG A 144 -8.19 -2.21 -9.44
C ARG A 144 -6.92 -2.77 -10.11
N VAL A 145 -6.47 -2.20 -11.22
CA VAL A 145 -5.21 -2.59 -11.88
C VAL A 145 -4.00 -2.36 -10.96
N ALA A 146 -3.92 -1.21 -10.29
CA ALA A 146 -2.82 -0.90 -9.37
C ALA A 146 -2.76 -1.88 -8.20
N ILE A 147 -3.92 -2.26 -7.64
CA ILE A 147 -4.01 -3.25 -6.58
C ILE A 147 -3.57 -4.64 -7.10
N LEU A 148 -4.08 -5.10 -8.23
CA LEU A 148 -3.64 -6.38 -8.81
C LEU A 148 -2.13 -6.42 -9.06
N ARG A 149 -1.55 -5.34 -9.61
CA ARG A 149 -0.10 -5.24 -9.82
C ARG A 149 0.66 -5.39 -8.50
N ALA A 150 0.17 -4.78 -7.42
CA ALA A 150 0.79 -4.88 -6.10
C ALA A 150 0.68 -6.30 -5.51
N LEU A 151 -0.40 -7.04 -5.80
CA LEU A 151 -0.60 -8.42 -5.34
C LEU A 151 0.13 -9.47 -6.19
N CYS A 152 0.66 -9.10 -7.37
CA CYS A 152 1.41 -10.00 -8.26
C CYS A 152 2.92 -10.01 -7.99
N GLN A 153 3.33 -9.83 -6.75
CA GLN A 153 4.71 -9.96 -6.29
C GLN A 153 4.73 -10.52 -4.87
N PRO A 154 5.84 -11.13 -4.42
CA PRO A 154 6.03 -11.45 -3.00
C PRO A 154 6.12 -10.17 -2.18
N PHE A 155 5.60 -10.21 -0.93
CA PHE A 155 5.79 -9.12 0.04
C PHE A 155 5.64 -9.63 1.48
N GLU A 156 6.30 -8.97 2.41
CA GLU A 156 6.12 -9.13 3.85
C GLU A 156 5.29 -8.00 4.44
N LEU A 157 5.20 -6.87 3.71
CA LEU A 157 4.38 -5.70 4.05
C LEU A 157 3.66 -5.19 2.82
N LEU A 158 2.36 -4.97 2.95
CA LEU A 158 1.53 -4.29 1.95
C LEU A 158 1.14 -2.90 2.47
N LEU A 159 1.50 -1.87 1.72
CA LEU A 159 1.11 -0.48 1.96
C LEU A 159 -0.03 -0.10 1.01
N LEU A 160 -1.11 0.46 1.54
CA LEU A 160 -2.28 0.88 0.77
C LEU A 160 -2.62 2.33 1.08
N ASP A 161 -2.46 3.22 0.11
CA ASP A 161 -2.79 4.63 0.25
C ASP A 161 -4.18 4.94 -0.33
N GLU A 162 -5.17 5.07 0.55
CA GLU A 162 -6.58 5.30 0.22
C GLU A 162 -7.14 4.36 -0.87
N PRO A 163 -6.99 3.01 -0.72
CA PRO A 163 -7.19 2.05 -1.81
C PRO A 163 -8.63 1.90 -2.29
N PHE A 164 -9.59 2.57 -1.65
CA PHE A 164 -11.02 2.42 -1.96
C PHE A 164 -11.70 3.71 -2.42
N SER A 165 -10.93 4.79 -2.62
CA SER A 165 -11.47 6.14 -2.91
C SER A 165 -12.35 6.23 -4.17
N HIS A 166 -12.11 5.36 -5.15
CA HIS A 166 -12.82 5.36 -6.45
C HIS A 166 -13.59 4.06 -6.72
N LEU A 167 -13.83 3.24 -5.69
CA LEU A 167 -14.53 1.97 -5.82
C LEU A 167 -15.95 2.07 -5.26
N ASP A 168 -16.91 1.54 -6.01
CA ASP A 168 -18.24 1.27 -5.52
C ASP A 168 -18.25 0.11 -4.50
N LYS A 169 -19.39 -0.14 -3.89
CA LYS A 169 -19.54 -1.08 -2.79
C LYS A 169 -19.21 -2.52 -3.20
N GLU A 170 -19.59 -2.93 -4.40
CA GLU A 170 -19.34 -4.28 -4.92
C GLU A 170 -17.85 -4.49 -5.20
N ASN A 171 -17.22 -3.58 -5.95
CA ASN A 171 -15.79 -3.64 -6.23
C ASN A 171 -14.95 -3.55 -4.95
N LYS A 172 -15.36 -2.74 -3.97
CA LYS A 172 -14.71 -2.67 -2.66
C LYS A 172 -14.68 -4.03 -1.97
N LEU A 173 -15.80 -4.78 -1.98
CA LEU A 173 -15.87 -6.11 -1.37
C LEU A 173 -14.96 -7.11 -2.09
N ILE A 174 -14.98 -7.15 -3.42
CA ILE A 174 -14.14 -8.03 -4.24
C ILE A 174 -12.66 -7.77 -3.93
N ILE A 175 -12.25 -6.52 -3.97
CA ILE A 175 -10.85 -6.12 -3.73
C ILE A 175 -10.41 -6.42 -2.29
N THR A 176 -11.28 -6.18 -1.30
CA THR A 176 -10.99 -6.51 0.10
C THR A 176 -10.71 -7.99 0.29
N ASN A 177 -11.56 -8.85 -0.31
CA ASN A 177 -11.38 -10.30 -0.24
C ASN A 177 -10.07 -10.74 -0.88
N LEU A 178 -9.70 -10.18 -2.04
CA LEU A 178 -8.44 -10.49 -2.72
C LEU A 178 -7.23 -10.06 -1.90
N ILE A 179 -7.25 -8.86 -1.32
CA ILE A 179 -6.18 -8.37 -0.44
C ILE A 179 -6.05 -9.27 0.79
N ASN A 180 -7.14 -9.60 1.46
CA ASN A 180 -7.12 -10.47 2.65
C ASN A 180 -6.54 -11.85 2.32
N GLN A 181 -6.97 -12.46 1.22
CA GLN A 181 -6.44 -13.76 0.78
C GLN A 181 -4.94 -13.71 0.53
N GLU A 182 -4.45 -12.67 -0.15
CA GLU A 182 -3.03 -12.56 -0.50
C GLU A 182 -2.17 -12.23 0.73
N VAL A 183 -2.62 -11.31 1.59
CA VAL A 183 -1.95 -10.97 2.87
C VAL A 183 -1.85 -12.21 3.77
N GLN A 184 -2.92 -12.98 3.88
CA GLN A 184 -2.94 -14.22 4.67
C GLN A 184 -2.03 -15.29 4.05
N LYS A 185 -2.08 -15.50 2.72
CA LYS A 185 -1.24 -16.47 1.99
C LYS A 185 0.24 -16.21 2.22
N GLN A 186 0.65 -14.93 2.25
CA GLN A 186 2.04 -14.53 2.41
C GLN A 186 2.44 -14.30 3.88
N ASN A 187 1.53 -14.47 4.85
CA ASN A 187 1.74 -14.11 6.25
C ASN A 187 2.30 -12.69 6.42
N ALA A 188 1.76 -11.76 5.63
CA ALA A 188 2.24 -10.40 5.52
C ALA A 188 1.52 -9.44 6.48
N SER A 189 2.15 -8.31 6.78
CA SER A 189 1.53 -7.18 7.47
C SER A 189 0.82 -6.28 6.47
N LEU A 190 -0.15 -5.49 6.95
CA LEU A 190 -0.89 -4.50 6.16
C LEU A 190 -0.88 -3.16 6.90
N ILE A 191 -0.52 -2.08 6.21
CA ILE A 191 -0.75 -0.70 6.68
C ILE A 191 -1.57 0.00 5.62
N MET A 192 -2.74 0.49 6.01
CA MET A 192 -3.66 1.20 5.12
C MET A 192 -3.94 2.60 5.65
N THR A 193 -4.03 3.57 4.75
CA THR A 193 -4.54 4.90 5.08
C THR A 193 -5.98 5.07 4.63
N SER A 194 -6.76 5.88 5.37
CA SER A 194 -8.13 6.22 5.05
C SER A 194 -8.52 7.60 5.57
N LEU A 195 -9.55 8.20 4.97
CA LEU A 195 -10.22 9.40 5.50
C LEU A 195 -11.26 9.06 6.56
N VAL A 196 -11.71 7.82 6.61
CA VAL A 196 -12.80 7.36 7.48
C VAL A 196 -12.44 6.05 8.19
N GLU A 197 -13.02 5.87 9.37
CA GLU A 197 -12.81 4.68 10.19
C GLU A 197 -13.51 3.43 9.63
N THR A 198 -14.64 3.60 8.95
CA THR A 198 -15.41 2.49 8.39
C THR A 198 -14.68 1.80 7.25
N ASN A 199 -14.13 0.64 7.52
CA ASN A 199 -13.33 -0.14 6.60
C ASN A 199 -13.76 -1.60 6.56
N PRO A 200 -13.54 -2.29 5.43
CA PRO A 200 -13.93 -3.69 5.27
C PRO A 200 -12.93 -4.69 5.85
N PHE A 201 -11.84 -4.24 6.48
CA PHE A 201 -10.85 -5.09 7.15
C PHE A 201 -11.04 -5.07 8.66
N ASP A 202 -10.75 -6.20 9.30
CA ASP A 202 -10.51 -6.26 10.74
C ASP A 202 -9.08 -5.81 11.01
N PHE A 203 -8.92 -4.61 11.57
CA PHE A 203 -7.62 -4.06 11.93
C PHE A 203 -7.26 -4.40 13.37
N ASP A 204 -5.99 -4.79 13.59
CA ASP A 204 -5.46 -5.02 14.93
C ASP A 204 -5.27 -3.70 15.70
N LYS A 205 -4.99 -2.61 14.98
CA LYS A 205 -4.82 -1.28 15.58
C LYS A 205 -5.22 -0.17 14.61
N ILE A 206 -5.87 0.85 15.16
CA ILE A 206 -6.20 2.10 14.46
C ILE A 206 -5.33 3.21 15.06
N LEU A 207 -4.73 4.04 14.21
CA LEU A 207 -3.85 5.15 14.56
C LEU A 207 -4.35 6.42 13.87
N SER A 208 -4.28 7.55 14.57
CA SER A 208 -4.65 8.87 14.04
C SER A 208 -3.41 9.72 13.76
N LEU A 209 -3.48 10.60 12.74
CA LEU A 209 -2.47 11.61 12.46
C LEU A 209 -3.02 13.01 12.70
#